data_639032507051f3d80cae49c8facc036b
#
_entry.id   639032507051f3d80cae49c8facc036b
#
_cell.length_a   1.000
_cell.length_b   1.000
_cell.length_c   1.000
_cell.angle_alpha   90.00
_cell.angle_beta   90.00
_cell.angle_gamma   90.00
#
_symmetry.space_group_name_H-M   'P 1'
#
loop_
_entity.id
_entity.type
_entity.pdbx_description
1 polymer ?
#
loop_
_entity_poly.entity_id
_entity_poly.type
_entity_poly.pdbx_seq_one_letter_code
_entity_poly.pdbx_strand_id
1 'polypeptide(L)'
;MKILAIFALFAIKIFALDIVNGDVIILKLDKSTSELSFGSKQIPLITAPNSGDKIAVLAANYRAKGDFALRIADQRGSREQIVALKKGEYKKEALIVPPGKIKPPKDALARIKRELDEANAVYAKTTPCYLFARPFAQPSDSKITSAFGNARTFNGEVKSYHSGVDYRAAVGTSVHAVNDGVVVIAKDRYYAGGSVVIDHGGGIYSQYYHLSEIKVSLGDRVGRGDLIALSGESGRVSGPHLHFGIAINGVSVNPLSFIAKFNETVFGER
;
A
#
# COMPACT_ATOMS: atom_id res chain seq x y z
N MET A 1 19.37 -51.32 -29.29
CA MET A 1 18.09 -50.73 -28.84
C MET A 1 18.38 -49.33 -28.34
N LYS A 2 18.03 -48.29 -29.12
CA LYS A 2 18.22 -46.88 -28.70
C LYS A 2 16.91 -46.42 -28.06
N ILE A 3 16.96 -46.15 -26.77
CA ILE A 3 15.83 -45.58 -26.02
C ILE A 3 15.74 -44.09 -26.38
N LEU A 4 14.73 -43.71 -27.14
CA LEU A 4 14.43 -42.34 -27.47
C LEU A 4 13.67 -41.72 -26.27
N ALA A 5 14.36 -40.89 -25.50
CA ALA A 5 13.72 -40.12 -24.42
C ALA A 5 12.86 -39.01 -25.06
N ILE A 6 11.56 -39.19 -25.04
CA ILE A 6 10.58 -38.16 -25.45
C ILE A 6 10.52 -37.13 -24.29
N PHE A 7 11.17 -36.00 -24.48
CA PHE A 7 10.93 -34.81 -23.66
C PHE A 7 9.56 -34.26 -24.01
N ALA A 8 8.56 -34.54 -23.19
CA ALA A 8 7.27 -33.89 -23.27
C ALA A 8 7.46 -32.41 -22.86
N LEU A 9 7.52 -31.54 -23.85
CA LEU A 9 7.45 -30.09 -23.63
C LEU A 9 6.03 -29.74 -23.16
N PHE A 10 5.80 -29.70 -21.86
CA PHE A 10 4.58 -29.11 -21.33
C PHE A 10 4.63 -27.61 -21.63
N ALA A 11 3.93 -27.18 -22.65
CA ALA A 11 3.67 -25.77 -22.90
C ALA A 11 2.79 -25.23 -21.76
N ILE A 12 3.44 -24.66 -20.73
CA ILE A 12 2.74 -23.92 -19.70
C ILE A 12 2.19 -22.67 -20.40
N LYS A 13 0.86 -22.51 -20.44
CA LYS A 13 0.23 -21.26 -20.83
C LYS A 13 0.77 -20.15 -19.92
N ILE A 14 1.73 -19.39 -20.41
CA ILE A 14 2.20 -18.17 -19.77
C ILE A 14 1.08 -17.18 -19.94
N PHE A 15 0.25 -16.99 -18.91
CA PHE A 15 -0.66 -15.86 -18.86
C PHE A 15 0.23 -14.62 -18.76
N ALA A 16 0.13 -13.73 -19.76
CA ALA A 16 0.77 -12.43 -19.69
C ALA A 16 0.22 -11.71 -18.44
N LEU A 17 1.08 -11.48 -17.46
CA LEU A 17 0.73 -10.69 -16.28
C LEU A 17 1.04 -9.23 -16.59
N ASP A 18 0.05 -8.39 -16.39
CA ASP A 18 0.20 -6.94 -16.50
C ASP A 18 0.02 -6.29 -15.13
N ILE A 19 0.81 -5.27 -14.84
CA ILE A 19 0.65 -4.43 -13.66
C ILE A 19 0.59 -2.96 -14.06
N VAL A 20 -0.34 -2.22 -13.49
CA VAL A 20 -0.41 -0.76 -13.68
C VAL A 20 0.53 -0.09 -12.67
N ASN A 21 1.26 0.96 -13.07
CA ASN A 21 2.06 1.73 -12.13
C ASN A 21 1.17 2.32 -11.02
N GLY A 22 1.57 2.15 -9.76
CA GLY A 22 0.77 2.52 -8.58
C GLY A 22 -0.25 1.44 -8.14
N ASP A 23 -0.22 0.25 -8.73
CA ASP A 23 -1.16 -0.83 -8.42
C ASP A 23 -0.45 -2.10 -7.93
N VAL A 24 -1.21 -3.14 -7.65
CA VAL A 24 -0.73 -4.42 -7.12
C VAL A 24 -1.21 -5.61 -7.95
N ILE A 25 -0.45 -6.71 -7.85
CA ILE A 25 -0.90 -8.07 -8.18
C ILE A 25 -0.84 -8.89 -6.89
N ILE A 26 -1.90 -9.62 -6.60
CA ILE A 26 -1.93 -10.58 -5.48
C ILE A 26 -1.76 -11.98 -6.07
N LEU A 27 -0.71 -12.67 -5.67
CA LEU A 27 -0.45 -14.04 -6.11
C LEU A 27 -0.79 -15.01 -4.99
N LYS A 28 -1.64 -15.98 -5.31
CA LYS A 28 -1.84 -17.17 -4.48
C LYS A 28 -0.97 -18.28 -5.05
N LEU A 29 -0.04 -18.78 -4.26
CA LEU A 29 1.02 -19.67 -4.65
C LEU A 29 0.94 -20.98 -3.85
N ASP A 30 1.46 -22.04 -4.43
CA ASP A 30 1.58 -23.33 -3.74
C ASP A 30 2.45 -23.19 -2.48
N LYS A 31 2.11 -23.93 -1.42
CA LYS A 31 2.86 -23.97 -0.14
C LYS A 31 4.32 -24.40 -0.28
N SER A 32 4.67 -25.09 -1.37
CA SER A 32 6.06 -25.46 -1.68
C SER A 32 6.88 -24.31 -2.25
N THR A 33 6.26 -23.16 -2.55
CA THR A 33 6.99 -21.96 -3.01
C THR A 33 7.92 -21.47 -1.90
N SER A 34 9.22 -21.44 -2.19
CA SER A 34 10.27 -21.07 -1.24
C SER A 34 10.74 -19.62 -1.39
N GLU A 35 10.78 -19.11 -2.63
CA GLU A 35 11.29 -17.77 -2.91
C GLU A 35 10.49 -17.11 -4.03
N LEU A 36 10.38 -15.78 -3.94
CA LEU A 36 9.80 -14.95 -4.98
C LEU A 36 10.52 -13.60 -5.03
N SER A 37 10.91 -13.17 -6.23
CA SER A 37 11.41 -11.82 -6.46
C SER A 37 10.62 -11.12 -7.57
N PHE A 38 10.48 -9.79 -7.42
CA PHE A 38 9.80 -8.92 -8.38
C PHE A 38 10.69 -7.71 -8.68
N GLY A 39 11.20 -7.64 -9.91
CA GLY A 39 12.31 -6.78 -10.27
C GLY A 39 13.56 -7.13 -9.43
N SER A 40 14.11 -6.15 -8.73
CA SER A 40 15.27 -6.32 -7.85
C SER A 40 14.92 -6.67 -6.38
N LYS A 41 13.63 -6.79 -6.04
CA LYS A 41 13.19 -6.96 -4.65
C LYS A 41 12.79 -8.40 -4.37
N GLN A 42 13.23 -8.95 -3.24
CA GLN A 42 12.63 -10.15 -2.65
C GLN A 42 11.26 -9.79 -2.07
N ILE A 43 10.26 -10.62 -2.36
CA ILE A 43 8.89 -10.42 -1.91
C ILE A 43 8.58 -11.42 -0.80
N PRO A 44 8.06 -10.96 0.35
CA PRO A 44 7.64 -11.83 1.42
C PRO A 44 6.58 -12.83 0.96
N LEU A 45 6.76 -14.10 1.32
CA LEU A 45 5.79 -15.16 1.13
C LEU A 45 5.09 -15.42 2.46
N ILE A 46 3.85 -14.93 2.59
CA ILE A 46 3.10 -15.04 3.84
C ILE A 46 2.04 -16.14 3.68
N THR A 47 1.92 -16.99 4.70
CA THR A 47 0.88 -18.03 4.71
C THR A 47 -0.51 -17.39 4.85
N ALA A 48 -1.42 -17.73 3.94
CA ALA A 48 -2.80 -17.27 3.99
C ALA A 48 -3.50 -17.78 5.26
N PRO A 49 -4.34 -16.95 5.92
CA PRO A 49 -4.96 -17.31 7.19
C PRO A 49 -5.79 -18.60 7.14
N ASN A 50 -6.44 -18.89 6.01
CA ASN A 50 -7.50 -19.90 5.92
C ASN A 50 -7.18 -21.10 5.01
N SER A 51 -6.06 -21.11 4.26
CA SER A 51 -5.78 -22.18 3.28
C SER A 51 -4.39 -22.80 3.39
N GLY A 52 -3.47 -22.18 4.10
CA GLY A 52 -2.06 -22.59 4.14
C GLY A 52 -1.27 -22.29 2.86
N ASP A 53 -1.91 -21.74 1.82
CA ASP A 53 -1.22 -21.29 0.60
C ASP A 53 -0.30 -20.11 0.91
N LYS A 54 0.68 -19.88 0.05
CA LYS A 54 1.52 -18.68 0.14
C LYS A 54 0.89 -17.54 -0.63
N ILE A 55 0.82 -16.37 0.00
CA ILE A 55 0.38 -15.13 -0.63
C ILE A 55 1.59 -14.22 -0.82
N ALA A 56 1.72 -13.67 -2.02
CA ALA A 56 2.70 -12.64 -2.35
C ALA A 56 1.97 -11.40 -2.91
N VAL A 57 2.35 -10.22 -2.43
CA VAL A 57 1.80 -8.95 -2.92
C VAL A 57 2.88 -8.22 -3.70
N LEU A 58 2.72 -8.17 -5.02
CA LEU A 58 3.60 -7.43 -5.93
C LEU A 58 3.09 -6.00 -6.05
N ALA A 59 3.95 -5.02 -5.84
CA ALA A 59 3.59 -3.61 -5.91
C ALA A 59 4.44 -2.87 -6.95
N ALA A 60 3.81 -2.22 -7.92
CA ALA A 60 4.50 -1.34 -8.86
C ALA A 60 4.45 0.11 -8.35
N ASN A 61 5.62 0.74 -8.18
CA ASN A 61 5.68 2.14 -7.81
C ASN A 61 4.99 3.03 -8.86
N TYR A 62 4.33 4.09 -8.42
CA TYR A 62 3.69 5.08 -9.31
C TYR A 62 4.64 5.62 -10.40
N ARG A 63 5.94 5.77 -10.07
CA ARG A 63 6.98 6.26 -10.99
C ARG A 63 7.78 5.15 -11.65
N ALA A 64 7.33 3.90 -11.56
CA ALA A 64 8.00 2.77 -12.19
C ALA A 64 8.14 2.99 -13.70
N LYS A 65 9.23 2.48 -14.26
CA LYS A 65 9.54 2.53 -15.69
C LYS A 65 10.03 1.15 -16.12
N GLY A 66 9.52 0.67 -17.25
CA GLY A 66 9.88 -0.64 -17.79
C GLY A 66 9.23 -1.81 -17.04
N ASP A 67 9.25 -2.95 -17.67
CA ASP A 67 8.66 -4.19 -17.19
C ASP A 67 9.43 -4.79 -16.01
N PHE A 68 8.82 -5.75 -15.33
CA PHE A 68 9.43 -6.42 -14.18
C PHE A 68 9.67 -7.89 -14.47
N ALA A 69 10.85 -8.40 -14.12
CA ALA A 69 11.08 -9.83 -14.03
C ALA A 69 10.44 -10.37 -12.74
N LEU A 70 9.55 -11.35 -12.86
CA LEU A 70 8.99 -12.12 -11.76
C LEU A 70 9.68 -13.47 -11.74
N ARG A 71 10.44 -13.77 -10.68
CA ARG A 71 11.08 -15.08 -10.47
C ARG A 71 10.42 -15.78 -9.32
N ILE A 72 10.09 -17.04 -9.51
CA ILE A 72 9.45 -17.90 -8.51
C ILE A 72 10.24 -19.18 -8.41
N ALA A 73 10.64 -19.59 -7.21
CA ALA A 73 11.28 -20.86 -6.93
C ALA A 73 10.38 -21.73 -6.06
N ASP A 74 10.28 -23.01 -6.41
CA ASP A 74 9.58 -24.06 -5.68
C ASP A 74 10.37 -25.38 -5.78
N GLN A 75 9.83 -26.48 -5.23
CA GLN A 75 10.47 -27.80 -5.26
C GLN A 75 10.75 -28.33 -6.68
N ARG A 76 10.09 -27.82 -7.73
CA ARG A 76 10.27 -28.21 -9.13
C ARG A 76 11.36 -27.40 -9.84
N GLY A 77 11.91 -26.38 -9.18
CA GLY A 77 12.94 -25.50 -9.71
C GLY A 77 12.52 -24.04 -9.73
N SER A 78 13.30 -23.23 -10.45
CA SER A 78 13.05 -21.80 -10.60
C SER A 78 12.49 -21.47 -11.98
N ARG A 79 11.52 -20.55 -12.05
CA ARG A 79 10.94 -20.03 -13.29
C ARG A 79 10.93 -18.51 -13.28
N GLU A 80 11.05 -17.94 -14.44
CA GLU A 80 10.99 -16.48 -14.65
C GLU A 80 9.94 -16.15 -15.71
N GLN A 81 9.23 -15.05 -15.49
CA GLN A 81 8.34 -14.45 -16.49
C GLN A 81 8.39 -12.94 -16.40
N ILE A 82 8.05 -12.27 -17.50
CA ILE A 82 7.94 -10.82 -17.54
C ILE A 82 6.53 -10.41 -17.14
N VAL A 83 6.44 -9.42 -16.26
CA VAL A 83 5.22 -8.69 -15.92
C VAL A 83 5.28 -7.35 -16.61
N ALA A 84 4.40 -7.14 -17.59
CA ALA A 84 4.39 -5.92 -18.38
C ALA A 84 3.85 -4.74 -17.55
N LEU A 85 4.60 -3.63 -17.55
CA LEU A 85 4.16 -2.40 -16.88
C LEU A 85 3.24 -1.59 -17.79
N LYS A 86 2.00 -1.40 -17.36
CA LYS A 86 1.03 -0.51 -18.01
C LYS A 86 1.02 0.85 -17.32
N LYS A 87 0.85 1.90 -18.11
CA LYS A 87 0.70 3.25 -17.59
C LYS A 87 -0.73 3.48 -17.14
N GLY A 88 -0.90 3.88 -15.87
CA GLY A 88 -2.20 4.29 -15.32
C GLY A 88 -2.65 5.64 -15.86
N GLU A 89 -3.95 5.81 -15.96
CA GLU A 89 -4.59 7.08 -16.34
C GLU A 89 -4.90 7.89 -15.07
N TYR A 90 -4.13 8.96 -14.86
CA TYR A 90 -4.23 9.78 -13.65
C TYR A 90 -4.62 11.21 -14.01
N LYS A 91 -5.62 11.75 -13.31
CA LYS A 91 -6.07 13.14 -13.48
C LYS A 91 -5.01 14.12 -12.98
N LYS A 92 -5.13 15.39 -13.40
CA LYS A 92 -4.33 16.50 -12.88
C LYS A 92 -5.15 17.29 -11.87
N GLU A 93 -4.54 17.64 -10.75
CA GLU A 93 -5.12 18.46 -9.69
C GLU A 93 -4.21 19.65 -9.38
N ALA A 94 -4.79 20.84 -9.30
CA ALA A 94 -4.12 22.03 -8.78
C ALA A 94 -4.68 22.35 -7.39
N LEU A 95 -3.83 22.34 -6.38
CA LEU A 95 -4.20 22.53 -4.98
C LEU A 95 -3.56 23.80 -4.43
N ILE A 96 -4.34 24.56 -3.66
CA ILE A 96 -3.84 25.70 -2.90
C ILE A 96 -3.68 25.26 -1.45
N VAL A 97 -2.49 25.47 -0.90
CA VAL A 97 -2.13 25.13 0.47
C VAL A 97 -1.35 26.27 1.12
N PRO A 98 -1.25 26.34 2.47
CA PRO A 98 -0.47 27.36 3.15
C PRO A 98 0.97 27.44 2.61
N PRO A 99 1.52 28.65 2.35
CA PRO A 99 2.85 28.84 1.76
C PRO A 99 3.97 28.10 2.48
N GLY A 100 3.95 28.04 3.82
CA GLY A 100 4.93 27.31 4.62
C GLY A 100 4.93 25.80 4.36
N LYS A 101 3.85 25.24 3.79
CA LYS A 101 3.79 23.81 3.39
C LYS A 101 4.38 23.57 1.99
N ILE A 102 4.75 24.63 1.26
CA ILE A 102 5.46 24.57 -0.01
C ILE A 102 6.96 24.85 0.19
N LYS A 103 7.26 25.92 0.88
CA LYS A 103 8.61 26.35 1.26
C LYS A 103 8.72 26.32 2.79
N PRO A 104 8.99 25.13 3.37
CA PRO A 104 9.09 24.99 4.82
C PRO A 104 10.20 25.88 5.37
N PRO A 105 10.01 26.50 6.53
CA PRO A 105 11.05 27.26 7.20
C PRO A 105 12.23 26.34 7.60
N LYS A 106 13.42 26.91 7.75
CA LYS A 106 14.65 26.14 7.95
C LYS A 106 14.60 25.21 9.18
N ASP A 107 13.97 25.65 10.25
CA ASP A 107 13.76 24.88 11.49
C ASP A 107 12.85 23.67 11.31
N ALA A 108 11.90 23.73 10.35
CA ALA A 108 11.05 22.59 10.04
C ALA A 108 11.76 21.48 9.22
N LEU A 109 12.85 21.79 8.51
CA LEU A 109 13.54 20.82 7.64
C LEU A 109 14.08 19.61 8.41
N ALA A 110 14.65 19.84 9.60
CA ALA A 110 15.16 18.76 10.46
C ALA A 110 14.01 17.86 10.95
N ARG A 111 12.85 18.43 11.28
CA ARG A 111 11.63 17.68 11.64
C ARG A 111 11.15 16.83 10.47
N ILE A 112 11.01 17.44 9.29
CA ILE A 112 10.57 16.76 8.06
C ILE A 112 11.46 15.56 7.74
N LYS A 113 12.80 15.76 7.85
CA LYS A 113 13.76 14.67 7.61
C LYS A 113 13.58 13.53 8.61
N ARG A 114 13.49 13.82 9.92
CA ARG A 114 13.29 12.78 10.95
C ARG A 114 11.99 12.00 10.72
N GLU A 115 10.90 12.67 10.37
CA GLU A 115 9.61 12.04 10.10
C GLU A 115 9.64 11.15 8.86
N LEU A 116 10.41 11.54 7.83
CA LEU A 116 10.64 10.71 6.64
C LEU A 116 11.50 9.48 6.96
N ASP A 117 12.60 9.68 7.68
CA ASP A 117 13.51 8.58 8.08
C ASP A 117 12.77 7.55 8.95
N GLU A 118 11.94 8.01 9.88
CA GLU A 118 11.08 7.15 10.72
C GLU A 118 10.08 6.35 9.88
N ALA A 119 9.35 7.01 8.97
CA ALA A 119 8.41 6.33 8.11
C ALA A 119 9.11 5.28 7.22
N ASN A 120 10.26 5.61 6.66
CA ASN A 120 11.06 4.67 5.87
C ASN A 120 11.52 3.47 6.72
N ALA A 121 11.95 3.70 7.97
CA ALA A 121 12.34 2.64 8.88
C ALA A 121 11.16 1.72 9.27
N VAL A 122 9.96 2.28 9.42
CA VAL A 122 8.73 1.51 9.65
C VAL A 122 8.44 0.64 8.43
N TYR A 123 8.39 1.22 7.24
CA TYR A 123 8.02 0.49 6.01
C TYR A 123 9.10 -0.48 5.49
N ALA A 124 10.33 -0.38 5.98
CA ALA A 124 11.39 -1.35 5.70
C ALA A 124 11.23 -2.66 6.49
N LYS A 125 10.39 -2.66 7.54
CA LYS A 125 10.10 -3.86 8.32
C LYS A 125 9.03 -4.70 7.64
N THR A 126 9.11 -6.02 7.82
CA THR A 126 8.08 -6.95 7.39
C THR A 126 7.79 -7.92 8.51
N THR A 127 6.62 -7.81 9.11
CA THR A 127 6.12 -8.80 10.06
C THR A 127 5.86 -10.10 9.30
N PRO A 128 6.45 -11.26 9.69
CA PRO A 128 6.47 -12.49 8.87
C PRO A 128 5.16 -13.28 8.86
N CYS A 129 4.07 -12.68 9.33
CA CYS A 129 2.71 -13.24 9.32
C CYS A 129 1.69 -12.13 9.06
N TYR A 130 0.48 -12.50 8.65
CA TYR A 130 -0.66 -11.58 8.71
C TYR A 130 -1.16 -11.48 10.15
N LEU A 131 -1.56 -10.28 10.57
CA LEU A 131 -2.10 -9.99 11.90
C LEU A 131 -3.63 -10.02 11.90
N PHE A 132 -4.24 -10.40 10.80
CA PHE A 132 -5.69 -10.44 10.57
C PHE A 132 -6.12 -11.77 9.92
N ALA A 133 -7.41 -12.10 10.09
CA ALA A 133 -8.03 -13.28 9.49
C ALA A 133 -9.34 -12.96 8.73
N ARG A 134 -9.62 -11.69 8.49
CA ARG A 134 -10.84 -11.17 7.86
C ARG A 134 -10.49 -10.28 6.66
N PRO A 135 -11.39 -10.11 5.69
CA PRO A 135 -11.23 -9.17 4.58
C PRO A 135 -11.00 -7.73 5.07
N PHE A 136 -10.29 -6.92 4.29
CA PHE A 136 -10.13 -5.50 4.55
C PHE A 136 -11.45 -4.76 4.34
N ALA A 137 -11.80 -3.88 5.27
CA ALA A 137 -12.89 -2.92 5.11
C ALA A 137 -12.38 -1.61 4.46
N GLN A 138 -13.30 -0.75 4.06
CA GLN A 138 -12.98 0.65 3.77
C GLN A 138 -13.01 1.46 5.07
N PRO A 139 -12.20 2.54 5.19
CA PRO A 139 -12.16 3.36 6.41
C PRO A 139 -13.39 4.25 6.57
N SER A 140 -14.17 4.45 5.51
CA SER A 140 -15.35 5.31 5.45
C SER A 140 -16.22 4.93 4.25
N ASP A 141 -17.53 5.08 4.39
CA ASP A 141 -18.51 4.94 3.30
C ASP A 141 -18.78 6.25 2.56
N SER A 142 -18.05 7.30 2.92
CA SER A 142 -18.28 8.64 2.34
C SER A 142 -17.72 8.74 0.91
N LYS A 143 -18.15 9.77 0.18
CA LYS A 143 -17.72 10.02 -1.20
C LYS A 143 -16.21 10.27 -1.27
N ILE A 144 -15.53 9.63 -2.22
CA ILE A 144 -14.15 9.92 -2.60
C ILE A 144 -14.10 11.26 -3.35
N THR A 145 -13.27 12.16 -2.89
CA THR A 145 -13.08 13.51 -3.46
C THR A 145 -11.82 13.59 -4.31
N SER A 146 -10.79 12.78 -4.01
CA SER A 146 -9.58 12.70 -4.81
C SER A 146 -9.07 11.27 -4.87
N ALA A 147 -8.80 10.78 -6.08
CA ALA A 147 -8.34 9.41 -6.32
C ALA A 147 -6.81 9.28 -6.15
N PHE A 148 -6.35 8.05 -5.90
CA PHE A 148 -4.93 7.71 -5.95
C PHE A 148 -4.34 8.04 -7.32
N GLY A 149 -3.09 8.47 -7.31
CA GLY A 149 -2.30 8.71 -8.52
C GLY A 149 -2.53 10.05 -9.20
N ASN A 150 -3.54 10.84 -8.79
CA ASN A 150 -3.75 12.15 -9.37
C ASN A 150 -2.47 12.99 -9.29
N ALA A 151 -2.03 13.50 -10.45
CA ALA A 151 -0.84 14.33 -10.56
C ALA A 151 -1.13 15.73 -9.97
N ARG A 152 -0.47 16.05 -8.86
CA ARG A 152 -0.75 17.28 -8.07
C ARG A 152 0.29 18.35 -8.33
N THR A 153 -0.20 19.59 -8.52
CA THR A 153 0.58 20.80 -8.35
C THR A 153 0.09 21.53 -7.11
N PHE A 154 1.01 21.97 -6.26
CA PHE A 154 0.72 22.77 -5.08
C PHE A 154 1.15 24.20 -5.32
N ASN A 155 0.20 25.15 -5.28
CA ASN A 155 0.41 26.57 -5.55
C ASN A 155 1.15 26.84 -6.89
N GLY A 156 0.98 25.94 -7.87
CA GLY A 156 1.65 26.02 -9.16
C GLY A 156 3.14 25.61 -9.18
N GLU A 157 3.79 25.44 -8.03
CA GLU A 157 5.24 25.24 -7.94
C GLU A 157 5.66 23.77 -7.75
N VAL A 158 5.14 23.10 -6.71
CA VAL A 158 5.57 21.74 -6.34
C VAL A 158 4.76 20.68 -7.08
N LYS A 159 5.46 19.80 -7.81
CA LYS A 159 4.86 18.66 -8.51
C LYS A 159 4.96 17.40 -7.67
N SER A 160 3.85 16.71 -7.49
CA SER A 160 3.73 15.48 -6.72
C SER A 160 2.65 14.59 -7.33
N TYR A 161 2.30 13.51 -6.63
CA TYR A 161 1.12 12.71 -6.94
C TYR A 161 0.39 12.35 -5.65
N HIS A 162 -0.89 12.00 -5.77
CA HIS A 162 -1.70 11.57 -4.63
C HIS A 162 -1.38 10.12 -4.27
N SER A 163 -0.79 9.89 -3.10
CA SER A 163 -0.33 8.57 -2.66
C SER A 163 -1.39 7.72 -1.96
N GLY A 164 -2.64 8.19 -1.91
CA GLY A 164 -3.79 7.51 -1.32
C GLY A 164 -5.09 7.95 -1.98
N VAL A 165 -6.18 7.86 -1.26
CA VAL A 165 -7.50 8.39 -1.63
C VAL A 165 -7.98 9.35 -0.55
N ASP A 166 -8.68 10.41 -0.95
CA ASP A 166 -9.27 11.36 -0.02
C ASP A 166 -10.78 11.13 0.05
N TYR A 167 -11.28 10.83 1.25
CA TYR A 167 -12.70 10.71 1.55
C TYR A 167 -13.24 12.06 2.08
N ARG A 168 -14.43 12.44 1.63
CA ARG A 168 -15.13 13.60 2.21
C ARG A 168 -15.37 13.33 3.69
N ALA A 169 -14.87 14.20 4.55
CA ALA A 169 -15.09 14.11 5.99
C ALA A 169 -15.03 15.51 6.61
N ALA A 170 -16.02 15.86 7.42
CA ALA A 170 -15.95 17.04 8.26
C ALA A 170 -14.93 16.81 9.39
N VAL A 171 -14.39 17.87 9.96
CA VAL A 171 -13.58 17.77 11.17
C VAL A 171 -14.36 17.05 12.27
N GLY A 172 -13.75 16.05 12.92
CA GLY A 172 -14.38 15.27 13.98
C GLY A 172 -15.16 14.03 13.50
N THR A 173 -15.18 13.73 12.19
CA THR A 173 -15.78 12.48 11.69
C THR A 173 -14.96 11.26 12.14
N SER A 174 -15.64 10.21 12.63
CA SER A 174 -14.98 8.97 13.10
C SER A 174 -14.19 8.28 11.98
N VAL A 175 -12.99 7.82 12.32
CA VAL A 175 -12.08 7.07 11.45
C VAL A 175 -11.81 5.71 12.08
N HIS A 176 -12.03 4.64 11.32
CA HIS A 176 -11.92 3.27 11.81
C HIS A 176 -10.80 2.50 11.13
N ALA A 177 -10.21 1.56 11.88
CA ALA A 177 -9.18 0.65 11.35
C ALA A 177 -9.78 -0.27 10.27
N VAL A 178 -9.10 -0.36 9.12
CA VAL A 178 -9.57 -1.17 7.98
C VAL A 178 -9.38 -2.67 8.18
N ASN A 179 -8.49 -3.07 9.10
CA ASN A 179 -8.27 -4.46 9.52
C ASN A 179 -7.53 -4.51 10.86
N ASP A 180 -7.40 -5.73 11.41
CA ASP A 180 -6.63 -5.97 12.62
C ASP A 180 -5.14 -5.66 12.37
N GLY A 181 -4.43 -5.16 13.39
CA GLY A 181 -3.02 -4.82 13.26
C GLY A 181 -2.42 -4.18 14.51
N VAL A 182 -1.22 -3.64 14.34
CA VAL A 182 -0.48 -2.92 15.38
C VAL A 182 -0.20 -1.50 14.92
N VAL A 183 -0.48 -0.52 15.76
CA VAL A 183 -0.19 0.90 15.50
C VAL A 183 1.32 1.12 15.51
N VAL A 184 1.89 1.58 14.42
CA VAL A 184 3.33 1.81 14.26
C VAL A 184 3.70 3.29 14.12
N ILE A 185 2.73 4.16 13.86
CA ILE A 185 2.85 5.63 13.97
C ILE A 185 1.53 6.16 14.54
N ALA A 186 1.58 7.02 15.57
CA ALA A 186 0.45 7.74 16.15
C ALA A 186 0.95 9.09 16.66
N LYS A 187 0.98 10.13 15.77
CA LYS A 187 1.48 11.47 16.11
C LYS A 187 1.19 12.51 15.05
N ASP A 188 1.38 13.78 15.41
CA ASP A 188 1.37 14.87 14.45
C ASP A 188 2.67 14.92 13.63
N ARG A 189 2.53 15.10 12.31
CA ARG A 189 3.62 15.18 11.33
C ARG A 189 3.48 16.44 10.47
N TYR A 190 4.58 16.97 10.00
CA TYR A 190 4.61 18.27 9.33
C TYR A 190 3.70 18.35 8.08
N TYR A 191 3.80 17.37 7.19
CA TYR A 191 2.99 17.31 5.96
C TYR A 191 1.70 16.52 6.12
N ALA A 192 1.76 15.39 6.79
CA ALA A 192 0.62 14.49 6.95
C ALA A 192 -0.36 14.95 8.06
N GLY A 193 0.06 15.89 8.92
CA GLY A 193 -0.73 16.28 10.08
C GLY A 193 -0.89 15.14 11.08
N GLY A 194 -1.96 15.14 11.85
CA GLY A 194 -2.32 14.02 12.72
C GLY A 194 -2.33 12.73 11.90
N SER A 195 -1.53 11.76 12.31
CA SER A 195 -1.21 10.56 11.52
C SER A 195 -1.32 9.30 12.35
N VAL A 196 -2.03 8.31 11.83
CA VAL A 196 -2.00 6.92 12.31
C VAL A 196 -1.54 6.03 11.17
N VAL A 197 -0.62 5.11 11.46
CA VAL A 197 -0.21 4.03 10.56
C VAL A 197 -0.32 2.71 11.29
N ILE A 198 -0.93 1.71 10.66
CA ILE A 198 -1.15 0.37 11.22
C ILE A 198 -0.39 -0.63 10.36
N ASP A 199 0.44 -1.47 11.00
CA ASP A 199 1.05 -2.66 10.43
C ASP A 199 0.06 -3.83 10.52
N HIS A 200 -0.33 -4.39 9.38
CA HIS A 200 -1.21 -5.55 9.27
C HIS A 200 -0.44 -6.87 9.08
N GLY A 201 0.89 -6.81 9.11
CA GLY A 201 1.75 -7.93 8.77
C GLY A 201 1.96 -8.11 7.26
N GLY A 202 2.91 -8.96 6.90
CA GLY A 202 3.23 -9.23 5.49
C GLY A 202 3.75 -8.03 4.69
N GLY A 203 4.19 -6.95 5.36
CA GLY A 203 4.59 -5.69 4.74
C GLY A 203 3.43 -4.82 4.28
N ILE A 204 2.21 -5.08 4.78
CA ILE A 204 0.99 -4.31 4.48
C ILE A 204 0.78 -3.28 5.57
N TYR A 205 0.72 -2.00 5.19
CA TYR A 205 0.49 -0.88 6.09
C TYR A 205 -0.69 -0.03 5.60
N SER A 206 -1.64 0.30 6.51
CA SER A 206 -2.66 1.31 6.25
C SER A 206 -2.27 2.64 6.88
N GLN A 207 -2.64 3.73 6.23
CA GLN A 207 -2.24 5.11 6.57
C GLN A 207 -3.48 5.99 6.65
N TYR A 208 -3.61 6.75 7.74
CA TYR A 208 -4.72 7.67 8.01
C TYR A 208 -4.13 9.03 8.38
N TYR A 209 -4.36 10.06 7.56
CA TYR A 209 -3.73 11.37 7.72
C TYR A 209 -4.75 12.51 7.81
N HIS A 210 -4.22 13.68 8.15
CA HIS A 210 -4.95 14.94 8.33
C HIS A 210 -5.94 14.91 9.50
N LEU A 211 -5.65 14.07 10.50
CA LEU A 211 -6.51 13.82 11.65
C LEU A 211 -6.55 15.03 12.59
N SER A 212 -7.71 15.29 13.21
CA SER A 212 -7.88 16.29 14.27
C SER A 212 -7.60 15.74 15.67
N GLU A 213 -7.85 14.44 15.86
CA GLU A 213 -7.60 13.73 17.11
C GLU A 213 -7.18 12.30 16.85
N ILE A 214 -6.19 11.80 17.59
CA ILE A 214 -5.71 10.43 17.56
C ILE A 214 -6.19 9.73 18.83
N LYS A 215 -6.87 8.58 18.69
CA LYS A 215 -7.48 7.82 19.79
C LYS A 215 -6.66 6.60 20.22
N VAL A 216 -5.53 6.34 19.56
CA VAL A 216 -4.66 5.19 19.78
C VAL A 216 -3.22 5.64 20.00
N SER A 217 -2.40 4.77 20.56
CA SER A 217 -0.98 5.02 20.84
C SER A 217 -0.09 4.07 20.04
N LEU A 218 1.18 4.45 19.88
CA LEU A 218 2.21 3.58 19.31
C LEU A 218 2.28 2.25 20.07
N GLY A 219 2.17 1.13 19.35
CA GLY A 219 2.22 -0.22 19.88
C GLY A 219 0.85 -0.82 20.22
N ASP A 220 -0.23 -0.03 20.19
CA ASP A 220 -1.57 -0.56 20.45
C ASP A 220 -1.96 -1.60 19.40
N ARG A 221 -2.64 -2.66 19.84
CA ARG A 221 -3.32 -3.60 18.97
C ARG A 221 -4.73 -3.08 18.70
N VAL A 222 -5.11 -3.05 17.44
CA VAL A 222 -6.44 -2.63 16.99
C VAL A 222 -7.10 -3.73 16.19
N GLY A 223 -8.42 -3.83 16.30
CA GLY A 223 -9.25 -4.70 15.49
C GLY A 223 -9.89 -3.95 14.33
N ARG A 224 -10.28 -4.68 13.27
CA ARG A 224 -11.07 -4.13 12.16
C ARG A 224 -12.34 -3.46 12.68
N GLY A 225 -12.52 -2.18 12.36
CA GLY A 225 -13.67 -1.38 12.77
C GLY A 225 -13.47 -0.61 14.08
N ASP A 226 -12.34 -0.77 14.77
CA ASP A 226 -12.05 0.03 15.97
C ASP A 226 -11.92 1.51 15.62
N LEU A 227 -12.45 2.39 16.47
CA LEU A 227 -12.28 3.83 16.37
C LEU A 227 -10.82 4.20 16.72
N ILE A 228 -10.07 4.68 15.71
CA ILE A 228 -8.64 4.99 15.88
C ILE A 228 -8.34 6.49 15.88
N ALA A 229 -9.23 7.30 15.31
CA ALA A 229 -9.01 8.74 15.19
C ALA A 229 -10.30 9.48 14.82
N LEU A 230 -10.21 10.83 14.79
CA LEU A 230 -11.19 11.71 14.17
C LEU A 230 -10.53 12.43 12.99
N SER A 231 -11.25 12.54 11.88
CA SER A 231 -10.79 13.28 10.69
C SER A 231 -10.63 14.77 10.96
N GLY A 232 -9.83 15.46 10.16
CA GLY A 232 -9.53 16.86 10.37
C GLY A 232 -9.04 17.56 9.10
N GLU A 233 -8.23 18.60 9.31
CA GLU A 233 -7.62 19.42 8.28
C GLU A 233 -6.16 19.79 8.62
N SER A 234 -5.49 18.95 9.40
CA SER A 234 -4.11 19.18 9.83
C SER A 234 -3.09 18.87 8.73
N GLY A 235 -1.89 19.47 8.79
CA GLY A 235 -0.84 19.24 7.83
C GLY A 235 -0.92 20.05 6.53
N ARG A 236 -0.64 19.43 5.37
CA ARG A 236 -0.65 20.06 4.05
C ARG A 236 -1.92 19.74 3.29
N VAL A 237 -2.97 20.48 3.56
CA VAL A 237 -4.31 20.27 3.01
C VAL A 237 -4.89 21.57 2.45
N SER A 238 -5.92 21.45 1.60
CA SER A 238 -6.74 22.54 1.10
C SER A 238 -8.09 22.66 1.81
N GLY A 239 -8.41 21.74 2.71
CA GLY A 239 -9.65 21.69 3.50
C GLY A 239 -9.87 20.35 4.16
N PRO A 240 -10.92 20.19 4.97
CA PRO A 240 -11.18 19.00 5.77
C PRO A 240 -11.42 17.74 4.89
N HIS A 241 -10.74 16.64 5.21
CA HIS A 241 -10.95 15.33 4.59
C HIS A 241 -10.20 14.23 5.38
N LEU A 242 -10.52 12.97 5.11
CA LEU A 242 -9.69 11.85 5.51
C LEU A 242 -8.82 11.41 4.32
N HIS A 243 -7.50 11.52 4.45
CA HIS A 243 -6.59 10.84 3.54
C HIS A 243 -6.35 9.40 4.01
N PHE A 244 -6.60 8.44 3.13
CA PHE A 244 -6.36 7.02 3.36
C PHE A 244 -5.38 6.46 2.34
N GLY A 245 -4.34 5.77 2.81
CA GLY A 245 -3.31 5.15 1.98
C GLY A 245 -3.06 3.69 2.35
N ILE A 246 -2.52 2.94 1.38
CA ILE A 246 -1.93 1.62 1.59
C ILE A 246 -0.50 1.64 1.08
N ALA A 247 0.42 1.11 1.90
CA ALA A 247 1.80 0.86 1.50
C ALA A 247 2.10 -0.64 1.58
N ILE A 248 2.75 -1.17 0.53
CA ILE A 248 3.19 -2.55 0.43
C ILE A 248 4.72 -2.56 0.33
N ASN A 249 5.40 -3.07 1.36
CA ASN A 249 6.87 -3.09 1.43
C ASN A 249 7.49 -1.72 1.06
N GLY A 250 6.90 -0.63 1.59
CA GLY A 250 7.31 0.75 1.37
C GLY A 250 6.87 1.37 0.04
N VAL A 251 6.07 0.69 -0.76
CA VAL A 251 5.51 1.22 -2.02
C VAL A 251 4.06 1.63 -1.79
N SER A 252 3.74 2.93 -1.94
CA SER A 252 2.35 3.39 -1.96
C SER A 252 1.63 2.87 -3.19
N VAL A 253 0.46 2.27 -2.99
CA VAL A 253 -0.39 1.68 -4.03
C VAL A 253 -1.82 2.18 -3.93
N ASN A 254 -2.61 1.99 -4.99
CA ASN A 254 -4.02 2.33 -5.00
C ASN A 254 -4.77 1.53 -3.90
N PRO A 255 -5.27 2.18 -2.83
CA PRO A 255 -5.87 1.49 -1.71
C PRO A 255 -7.12 0.69 -2.08
N LEU A 256 -7.95 1.22 -2.98
CA LEU A 256 -9.20 0.57 -3.39
C LEU A 256 -8.92 -0.67 -4.22
N SER A 257 -7.96 -0.58 -5.15
CA SER A 257 -7.53 -1.72 -5.95
C SER A 257 -6.89 -2.81 -5.08
N PHE A 258 -6.05 -2.42 -4.09
CA PHE A 258 -5.48 -3.36 -3.14
C PHE A 258 -6.57 -4.10 -2.35
N ILE A 259 -7.51 -3.36 -1.73
CA ILE A 259 -8.58 -3.96 -0.92
C ILE A 259 -9.40 -4.94 -1.77
N ALA A 260 -9.84 -4.54 -2.96
CA ALA A 260 -10.64 -5.39 -3.83
C ALA A 260 -9.89 -6.66 -4.24
N LYS A 261 -8.68 -6.53 -4.78
CA LYS A 261 -7.87 -7.67 -5.26
C LYS A 261 -7.45 -8.60 -4.13
N PHE A 262 -7.08 -8.04 -2.97
CA PHE A 262 -6.65 -8.84 -1.82
C PHE A 262 -7.82 -9.64 -1.26
N ASN A 263 -8.97 -9.00 -1.04
CA ASN A 263 -10.17 -9.66 -0.53
C ASN A 263 -10.65 -10.76 -1.48
N GLU A 264 -10.68 -10.49 -2.80
CA GLU A 264 -11.05 -11.49 -3.81
C GLU A 264 -10.09 -12.68 -3.81
N THR A 265 -8.78 -12.43 -3.84
CA THR A 265 -7.77 -13.50 -3.98
C THR A 265 -7.64 -14.36 -2.72
N VAL A 266 -7.68 -13.72 -1.53
CA VAL A 266 -7.39 -14.39 -0.25
C VAL A 266 -8.66 -14.94 0.41
N PHE A 267 -9.77 -14.22 0.29
CA PHE A 267 -11.02 -14.55 0.99
C PHE A 267 -12.17 -14.94 0.06
N GLY A 268 -12.04 -14.75 -1.26
CA GLY A 268 -13.10 -15.03 -2.23
C GLY A 268 -14.24 -14.01 -2.21
N GLU A 269 -14.07 -12.86 -1.57
CA GLU A 269 -15.05 -11.77 -1.52
C GLU A 269 -14.84 -10.80 -2.68
N ARG A 270 -15.94 -10.51 -3.41
CA ARG A 270 -15.99 -9.52 -4.52
C ARG A 270 -16.65 -8.23 -4.09
#